data_b282cac74d25146b2e5ba8ba18f22723
#
_entry.id   b282cac74d25146b2e5ba8ba18f22723
#
_cell.length_a   1.000
_cell.length_b   1.000
_cell.length_c   1.000
_cell.angle_alpha   90.00
_cell.angle_beta   90.00
_cell.angle_gamma   90.00
#
_symmetry.space_group_name_H-M   'P 1'
#
loop_
_entity.id
_entity.type
_entity.pdbx_description
1 polymer ?
#
loop_
_entity_poly.entity_id
_entity_poly.type
_entity_poly.pdbx_seq_one_letter_code
_entity_poly.pdbx_strand_id
1 'polypeptide(L)' 'MSDEDLIQQAYEEFIKNLFKNFYDAYTTSNSSTHEKAAAQIFQNAVKAARNARDRALTILPK' A
#
# COMPACT_ATOMS: atom_id res chain seq x y z
N MET A 1 -3.28 -19.95 -12.54
CA MET A 1 -3.13 -18.90 -11.56
C MET A 1 -4.42 -18.82 -10.75
N SER A 2 -4.31 -18.91 -9.43
CA SER A 2 -5.49 -18.90 -8.56
C SER A 2 -5.94 -17.47 -8.26
N ASP A 3 -7.17 -17.36 -7.77
CA ASP A 3 -7.68 -16.05 -7.33
C ASP A 3 -6.83 -15.48 -6.21
N GLU A 4 -6.32 -16.33 -5.33
CA GLU A 4 -5.43 -15.91 -4.24
C GLU A 4 -4.15 -15.29 -4.79
N ASP A 5 -3.56 -15.90 -5.82
CA ASP A 5 -2.36 -15.37 -6.45
C ASP A 5 -2.61 -14.01 -7.09
N LEU A 6 -3.76 -13.85 -7.73
CA LEU A 6 -4.13 -12.58 -8.35
C LEU A 6 -4.29 -11.46 -7.32
N ILE A 7 -4.91 -11.78 -6.19
CA ILE A 7 -5.09 -10.82 -5.10
C ILE A 7 -3.72 -10.43 -4.53
N GLN A 8 -2.84 -11.41 -4.33
CA GLN A 8 -1.51 -11.15 -3.82
C GLN A 8 -0.71 -10.27 -4.78
N GLN A 9 -0.77 -10.54 -6.07
CA GLN A 9 -0.09 -9.73 -7.09
C GLN A 9 -0.62 -8.30 -7.10
N ALA A 10 -1.93 -8.14 -7.03
CA ALA A 10 -2.55 -6.82 -7.00
C ALA A 10 -2.12 -6.05 -5.74
N TYR A 11 -2.06 -6.73 -4.61
CA TYR A 11 -1.58 -6.13 -3.37
C TYR A 11 -0.13 -5.65 -3.51
N GLU A 12 0.75 -6.51 -4.04
CA GLU A 12 2.16 -6.17 -4.22
C GLU A 12 2.32 -4.97 -5.14
N GLU A 13 1.56 -4.93 -6.23
CA GLU A 13 1.61 -3.81 -7.18
C GLU A 13 1.13 -2.52 -6.52
N PHE A 14 0.09 -2.60 -5.72
CA PHE A 14 -0.42 -1.45 -4.98
C PHE A 14 0.62 -0.92 -4.01
N ILE A 15 1.30 -1.80 -3.28
CA ILE A 15 2.35 -1.41 -2.33
C ILE A 15 3.53 -0.77 -3.06
N LYS A 16 3.90 -1.28 -4.23
CA LYS A 16 4.97 -0.68 -5.04
C LYS A 16 4.61 0.77 -5.41
N ASN A 17 3.37 1.01 -5.81
CA ASN A 17 2.91 2.34 -6.16
C ASN A 17 2.90 3.27 -4.94
N LEU A 18 2.49 2.76 -3.79
CA LEU A 18 2.52 3.53 -2.55
C LEU A 18 3.95 3.94 -2.19
N PHE A 19 4.88 3.01 -2.31
CA PHE A 19 6.28 3.30 -2.02
C PHE A 19 6.83 4.35 -2.98
N LYS A 20 6.51 4.23 -4.25
CA LYS A 20 6.96 5.19 -5.25
C LYS A 20 6.47 6.59 -4.92
N ASN A 21 5.19 6.72 -4.57
CA ASN A 21 4.61 8.00 -4.18
C ASN A 21 5.26 8.56 -2.92
N PHE A 22 5.51 7.71 -1.94
CA PHE A 22 6.18 8.11 -0.71
C PHE A 22 7.61 8.59 -1.01
N TYR A 23 8.33 7.85 -1.84
CA TYR A 23 9.69 8.20 -2.22
C TYR A 23 9.73 9.56 -2.91
N ASP A 24 8.81 9.81 -3.84
CA ASP A 24 8.73 11.10 -4.53
C ASP A 24 8.48 12.23 -3.53
N ALA A 25 7.55 12.04 -2.61
CA ALA A 25 7.26 13.05 -1.59
C ALA A 25 8.45 13.28 -0.68
N TYR A 26 9.12 12.21 -0.29
CA TYR A 26 10.29 12.27 0.61
C TYR A 26 11.43 13.04 -0.05
N THR A 27 11.72 12.76 -1.32
CA THR A 27 12.88 13.36 -2.01
C THR A 27 12.63 14.78 -2.48
N THR A 28 11.36 15.17 -2.68
CA THR A 28 11.03 16.53 -3.12
C THR A 28 10.71 17.47 -1.97
N SER A 29 10.45 16.93 -0.79
CA SER A 29 10.09 17.73 0.37
C SER A 29 11.33 18.28 1.07
N ASN A 30 11.28 19.56 1.43
CA ASN A 30 12.33 20.22 2.22
C ASN A 30 11.88 20.47 3.65
N SER A 31 10.72 19.94 4.02
CA SER A 31 10.11 20.19 5.33
C SER A 31 9.92 18.89 6.10
N SER A 32 10.37 18.85 7.34
CA SER A 32 10.16 17.68 8.19
C SER A 32 8.69 17.43 8.47
N THR A 33 7.87 18.49 8.51
CA THR A 33 6.43 18.35 8.67
C THR A 33 5.81 17.64 7.47
N HIS A 34 6.24 18.00 6.26
CA HIS A 34 5.77 17.38 5.04
C HIS A 34 6.17 15.90 4.99
N GLU A 35 7.40 15.60 5.39
CA GLU A 35 7.90 14.23 5.45
C GLU A 35 7.06 13.39 6.41
N LYS A 36 6.74 13.92 7.59
CA LYS A 36 5.91 13.23 8.57
C LYS A 36 4.51 12.97 8.03
N ALA A 37 3.93 13.94 7.32
CA ALA A 37 2.62 13.78 6.72
C ALA A 37 2.65 12.68 5.66
N ALA A 38 3.68 12.67 4.80
CA ALA A 38 3.83 11.65 3.77
C ALA A 38 4.01 10.27 4.40
N ALA A 39 4.79 10.17 5.47
CA ALA A 39 5.01 8.91 6.17
C ALA A 39 3.70 8.38 6.78
N GLN A 40 2.89 9.27 7.34
CA GLN A 40 1.62 8.88 7.95
C GLN A 40 0.64 8.37 6.88
N ILE A 41 0.56 9.06 5.75
CA ILE A 41 -0.28 8.65 4.64
C ILE A 41 0.15 7.28 4.13
N PHE A 42 1.45 7.09 3.93
CA PHE A 42 2.00 5.81 3.48
C PHE A 42 1.65 4.68 4.46
N GLN A 43 1.88 4.92 5.73
CA GLN A 43 1.62 3.92 6.78
C GLN A 43 0.15 3.53 6.83
N ASN A 44 -0.74 4.52 6.78
CA ASN A 44 -2.19 4.26 6.80
C ASN A 44 -2.64 3.52 5.55
N ALA A 45 -2.10 3.87 4.39
CA ALA A 45 -2.46 3.22 3.13
C ALA A 45 -1.98 1.77 3.11
N VAL A 46 -0.78 1.49 3.59
CA VAL A 46 -0.26 0.12 3.69
C VAL A 46 -1.14 -0.72 4.61
N LYS A 47 -1.51 -0.16 5.76
CA LYS A 47 -2.37 -0.85 6.72
C LYS A 47 -3.73 -1.18 6.11
N ALA A 48 -4.34 -0.21 5.42
CA ALA A 48 -5.63 -0.41 4.76
C ALA A 48 -5.53 -1.46 3.65
N ALA A 49 -4.47 -1.41 2.85
CA ALA A 49 -4.26 -2.37 1.77
C ALA A 49 -4.09 -3.80 2.33
N ARG A 50 -3.34 -3.93 3.41
CA ARG A 50 -3.15 -5.23 4.06
C ARG A 50 -4.47 -5.79 4.57
N ASN A 51 -5.26 -4.96 5.21
CA ASN A 51 -6.58 -5.37 5.74
C ASN A 51 -7.51 -5.77 4.60
N ALA A 52 -7.52 -5.01 3.51
CA ALA A 52 -8.34 -5.31 2.35
C ALA A 52 -7.91 -6.64 1.70
N ARG A 53 -6.61 -6.87 1.58
CA ARG A 53 -6.09 -8.13 1.05
C ARG A 53 -6.56 -9.30 1.90
N ASP A 54 -6.39 -9.19 3.21
CA ASP A 54 -6.77 -10.27 4.14
C ASP A 54 -8.28 -10.54 4.07
N ARG A 55 -9.06 -9.48 3.98
CA ARG A 55 -10.52 -9.60 3.85
C ARG A 55 -10.88 -10.29 2.52
N ALA A 56 -10.25 -9.87 1.43
CA ALA A 56 -10.50 -10.46 0.12
C ALA A 56 -10.21 -11.96 0.11
N LEU A 57 -9.09 -12.35 0.73
CA LEU A 57 -8.73 -13.78 0.83
C LEU A 57 -9.73 -14.57 1.65
N THR A 58 -10.32 -13.94 2.66
CA THR A 58 -11.29 -14.58 3.54
C THR A 58 -12.63 -14.84 2.84
N ILE A 59 -13.06 -13.94 1.96
CA ILE A 59 -14.37 -14.01 1.31
C ILE A 59 -14.34 -14.72 -0.04
N LEU A 60 -13.20 -15.17 -0.50
CA LEU A 60 -13.10 -15.91 -1.75
C LEU A 60 -13.94 -17.18 -1.68
N PRO A 61 -14.72 -17.49 -2.75
CA PRO A 61 -15.45 -18.76 -2.79
C PRO A 61 -14.49 -19.93 -2.90
N LYS A 62 -14.81 -21.01 -2.26
CA LYS A 62 -14.02 -22.23 -2.30
C LYS A 62 -14.50 -23.18 -3.39
#